data_cff3dbefe34813b7ab8bf3a3f83d709f
#
_entry.id   cff3dbefe34813b7ab8bf3a3f83d709f
#
_cell.length_a   1.000
_cell.length_b   1.000
_cell.length_c   1.000
_cell.angle_alpha   90.00
_cell.angle_beta   90.00
_cell.angle_gamma   90.00
#
_symmetry.space_group_name_H-M   'P 1'
#
loop_
_entity.id
_entity.type
_entity.pdbx_description
1 polymer ?
#
loop_
_entity_poly.entity_id
_entity_poly.type
_entity_poly.pdbx_seq_one_letter_code
_entity_poly.pdbx_strand_id
1 'polypeptide(L)'
;MKHKISISKADFRFNREESVTGKEEALKVNLGRLVYLIYIGLSVSIAHVILFYFFNSGASGTALQWKNGIIASHSTMFVVFLITGISVIIVRKRNLINKRYARAIPHFMFLFFLLLGTIITGIDQLVTNAITPFMIVCFF
;
A
#
# COMPACT_ATOMS: atom_id res chain seq x y z
N MET A 1 6.85 -6.35 54.04
CA MET A 1 5.62 -6.95 53.50
C MET A 1 5.66 -6.90 51.97
N LYS A 2 5.82 -8.04 51.30
CA LYS A 2 5.77 -8.12 49.83
C LYS A 2 4.32 -8.48 49.43
N HIS A 3 3.54 -7.50 48.98
CA HIS A 3 2.24 -7.78 48.37
C HIS A 3 2.45 -8.52 47.04
N LYS A 4 2.15 -9.82 47.05
CA LYS A 4 2.10 -10.66 45.88
C LYS A 4 0.78 -10.32 45.14
N ILE A 5 0.83 -9.49 44.09
CA ILE A 5 -0.33 -9.23 43.22
C ILE A 5 -0.63 -10.54 42.49
N SER A 6 -1.65 -11.25 42.94
CA SER A 6 -2.17 -12.43 42.23
C SER A 6 -3.11 -11.95 41.12
N ILE A 7 -2.62 -11.82 39.91
CA ILE A 7 -3.45 -11.56 38.73
C ILE A 7 -4.27 -12.82 38.46
N SER A 8 -5.60 -12.69 38.50
CA SER A 8 -6.53 -13.79 38.26
C SER A 8 -6.42 -14.29 36.80
N LYS A 9 -6.57 -15.62 36.59
CA LYS A 9 -6.68 -16.18 35.24
C LYS A 9 -7.85 -15.56 34.44
N ALA A 10 -8.89 -15.08 35.12
CA ALA A 10 -10.01 -14.39 34.53
C ALA A 10 -9.61 -13.02 33.94
N ASP A 11 -8.78 -12.23 34.65
CA ASP A 11 -8.29 -10.94 34.19
C ASP A 11 -7.39 -11.09 32.95
N PHE A 12 -6.61 -12.19 32.90
CA PHE A 12 -5.75 -12.49 31.75
C PHE A 12 -6.56 -12.91 30.52
N ARG A 13 -7.66 -13.63 30.69
CA ARG A 13 -8.59 -13.99 29.60
C ARG A 13 -9.33 -12.76 29.07
N PHE A 14 -9.85 -11.92 29.93
CA PHE A 14 -10.56 -10.71 29.56
C PHE A 14 -9.66 -9.78 28.74
N ASN A 15 -8.46 -9.48 29.20
CA ASN A 15 -7.46 -8.68 28.49
C ASN A 15 -7.07 -9.28 27.12
N ARG A 16 -7.07 -10.61 27.00
CA ARG A 16 -6.75 -11.29 25.74
C ARG A 16 -7.88 -11.14 24.72
N GLU A 17 -9.12 -11.30 25.13
CA GLU A 17 -10.29 -11.17 24.26
C GLU A 17 -10.47 -9.73 23.78
N GLU A 18 -10.31 -8.76 24.66
CA GLU A 18 -10.34 -7.33 24.34
C GLU A 18 -9.22 -6.94 23.35
N SER A 19 -8.01 -7.45 23.54
CA SER A 19 -6.88 -7.24 22.62
C SER A 19 -7.12 -7.86 21.24
N VAL A 20 -7.80 -9.00 21.15
CA VAL A 20 -8.13 -9.64 19.86
C VAL A 20 -9.17 -8.82 19.11
N THR A 21 -10.22 -8.39 19.80
CA THR A 21 -11.29 -7.56 19.21
C THR A 21 -10.75 -6.23 18.70
N GLY A 22 -9.89 -5.55 19.46
CA GLY A 22 -9.25 -4.30 19.05
C GLY A 22 -8.38 -4.46 17.79
N LYS A 23 -7.64 -5.56 17.66
CA LYS A 23 -6.84 -5.85 16.47
C LYS A 23 -7.68 -6.10 15.22
N GLU A 24 -8.82 -6.76 15.37
CA GLU A 24 -9.76 -7.00 14.27
C GLU A 24 -10.43 -5.70 13.80
N GLU A 25 -10.82 -4.84 14.73
CA GLU A 25 -11.36 -3.52 14.39
C GLU A 25 -10.33 -2.63 13.69
N ALA A 26 -9.11 -2.57 14.20
CA ALA A 26 -8.02 -1.85 13.54
C ALA A 26 -7.77 -2.37 12.12
N LEU A 27 -7.83 -3.68 11.91
CA LEU A 27 -7.68 -4.26 10.57
C LEU A 27 -8.84 -3.88 9.64
N LYS A 28 -10.09 -3.86 10.13
CA LYS A 28 -11.26 -3.39 9.35
C LYS A 28 -11.08 -1.95 8.89
N VAL A 29 -10.65 -1.09 9.79
CA VAL A 29 -10.38 0.33 9.49
C VAL A 29 -9.27 0.46 8.46
N ASN A 30 -8.16 -0.25 8.62
CA ASN A 30 -7.04 -0.20 7.69
C ASN A 30 -7.41 -0.75 6.30
N LEU A 31 -8.18 -1.83 6.21
CA LEU A 31 -8.72 -2.33 4.94
C LEU A 31 -9.70 -1.34 4.30
N GLY A 32 -10.47 -0.61 5.12
CA GLY A 32 -11.33 0.47 4.64
C GLY A 32 -10.52 1.61 4.00
N ARG A 33 -9.51 2.11 4.70
CA ARG A 33 -8.61 3.16 4.18
C ARG A 33 -7.87 2.70 2.92
N LEU A 34 -7.44 1.45 2.88
CA LEU A 34 -6.75 0.87 1.73
C LEU A 34 -7.63 0.89 0.46
N VAL A 35 -8.95 0.72 0.58
CA VAL A 35 -9.88 0.83 -0.55
C VAL A 35 -9.79 2.22 -1.20
N TYR A 36 -9.78 3.30 -0.41
CA TYR A 36 -9.64 4.66 -0.94
C TYR A 36 -8.29 4.86 -1.62
N LEU A 37 -7.20 4.37 -1.01
CA LEU A 37 -5.86 4.44 -1.61
C LEU A 37 -5.80 3.69 -2.94
N ILE A 38 -6.46 2.53 -3.04
CA ILE A 38 -6.54 1.76 -4.28
C ILE A 38 -7.27 2.54 -5.37
N TYR A 39 -8.40 3.18 -5.08
CA TYR A 39 -9.11 3.99 -6.06
C TYR A 39 -8.26 5.16 -6.57
N ILE A 40 -7.63 5.89 -5.66
CA ILE A 40 -6.72 7.00 -6.01
C ILE A 40 -5.56 6.46 -6.85
N GLY A 41 -4.93 5.37 -6.40
CA GLY A 41 -3.78 4.78 -7.08
C GLY A 41 -4.11 4.25 -8.48
N LEU A 42 -5.27 3.64 -8.68
CA LEU A 42 -5.75 3.21 -10.01
C LEU A 42 -5.93 4.43 -10.94
N SER A 43 -6.59 5.48 -10.45
CA SER A 43 -6.82 6.70 -11.24
C SER A 43 -5.51 7.39 -11.62
N VAL A 44 -4.58 7.53 -10.67
CA VAL A 44 -3.26 8.12 -10.89
C VAL A 44 -2.44 7.28 -11.88
N SER A 45 -2.46 5.95 -11.73
CA SER A 45 -1.73 5.04 -12.63
C SER A 45 -2.19 5.17 -14.07
N ILE A 46 -3.51 5.16 -14.29
CA ILE A 46 -4.09 5.32 -15.65
C ILE A 46 -3.73 6.69 -16.22
N ALA A 47 -3.91 7.75 -15.43
CA ALA A 47 -3.61 9.11 -15.89
C ALA A 47 -2.14 9.25 -16.33
N HIS A 48 -1.19 8.72 -15.54
CA HIS A 48 0.24 8.78 -15.88
C HIS A 48 0.56 7.95 -17.13
N VAL A 49 0.04 6.73 -17.26
CA VAL A 49 0.26 5.92 -18.47
C VAL A 49 -0.25 6.63 -19.70
N ILE A 50 -1.45 7.21 -19.66
CA ILE A 50 -2.02 7.98 -20.78
C ILE A 50 -1.15 9.21 -21.09
N LEU A 51 -0.83 10.02 -20.08
CA LEU A 51 -0.03 11.23 -20.25
C LEU A 51 1.33 10.93 -20.88
N PHE A 52 2.06 9.96 -20.33
CA PHE A 52 3.39 9.65 -20.83
C PHE A 52 3.36 8.93 -22.18
N TYR A 53 2.34 8.16 -22.48
CA TYR A 53 2.21 7.50 -23.77
C TYR A 53 1.94 8.52 -24.90
N PHE A 54 0.99 9.43 -24.72
CA PHE A 54 0.54 10.33 -25.78
C PHE A 54 1.36 11.63 -25.86
N PHE A 55 1.72 12.25 -24.74
CA PHE A 55 2.34 13.58 -24.74
C PHE A 55 3.88 13.61 -24.86
N ASN A 56 4.55 12.44 -24.70
CA ASN A 56 6.01 12.34 -24.82
C ASN A 56 6.45 11.49 -26.03
N SER A 57 5.78 11.61 -27.15
CA SER A 57 6.04 10.76 -28.34
C SER A 57 7.39 11.00 -29.01
N GLY A 58 8.02 12.19 -28.84
CA GLY A 58 9.32 12.53 -29.42
C GLY A 58 10.54 12.27 -28.53
N ALA A 59 10.39 11.59 -27.39
CA ALA A 59 11.51 11.34 -26.47
C ALA A 59 12.58 10.42 -27.10
N SER A 60 13.86 10.75 -26.89
CA SER A 60 15.01 9.97 -27.35
C SER A 60 16.08 9.87 -26.24
N GLY A 61 16.99 8.90 -26.34
CA GLY A 61 18.09 8.74 -25.38
C GLY A 61 17.58 8.49 -23.95
N THR A 62 18.15 9.20 -22.97
CA THR A 62 17.78 9.11 -21.54
C THR A 62 16.33 9.48 -21.27
N ALA A 63 15.77 10.46 -22.01
CA ALA A 63 14.36 10.83 -21.89
C ALA A 63 13.41 9.67 -22.29
N LEU A 64 13.79 8.86 -23.28
CA LEU A 64 13.04 7.68 -23.66
C LEU A 64 13.11 6.59 -22.56
N GLN A 65 14.28 6.37 -21.98
CA GLN A 65 14.45 5.43 -20.86
C GLN A 65 13.60 5.85 -19.65
N TRP A 66 13.65 7.12 -19.29
CA TRP A 66 12.80 7.70 -18.24
C TRP A 66 11.32 7.49 -18.52
N LYS A 67 10.83 7.88 -19.71
CA LYS A 67 9.45 7.68 -20.14
C LYS A 67 9.01 6.22 -19.99
N ASN A 68 9.79 5.30 -20.55
CA ASN A 68 9.47 3.86 -20.51
C ASN A 68 9.46 3.33 -19.06
N GLY A 69 10.39 3.78 -18.22
CA GLY A 69 10.45 3.45 -16.81
C GLY A 69 9.22 3.93 -16.04
N ILE A 70 8.77 5.16 -16.28
CA ILE A 70 7.55 5.69 -15.67
C ILE A 70 6.31 4.91 -16.12
N ILE A 71 6.17 4.64 -17.43
CA ILE A 71 5.05 3.85 -17.95
C ILE A 71 5.05 2.45 -17.33
N ALA A 72 6.18 1.77 -17.27
CA ALA A 72 6.30 0.43 -16.70
C ALA A 72 5.94 0.44 -15.20
N SER A 73 6.43 1.42 -14.43
CA SER A 73 6.15 1.55 -13.00
C SER A 73 4.68 1.78 -12.73
N HIS A 74 4.04 2.70 -13.45
CA HIS A 74 2.60 2.97 -13.28
C HIS A 74 1.71 1.83 -13.79
N SER A 75 2.12 1.12 -14.85
CA SER A 75 1.42 -0.10 -15.30
C SER A 75 1.50 -1.21 -14.24
N THR A 76 2.67 -1.41 -13.62
CA THR A 76 2.84 -2.35 -12.51
C THR A 76 1.98 -1.95 -11.31
N MET A 77 1.98 -0.67 -10.97
CA MET A 77 1.15 -0.11 -9.89
C MET A 77 -0.34 -0.38 -10.15
N PHE A 78 -0.82 -0.17 -11.37
CA PHE A 78 -2.20 -0.45 -11.76
C PHE A 78 -2.58 -1.91 -11.54
N VAL A 79 -1.75 -2.85 -12.00
CA VAL A 79 -2.00 -4.30 -11.84
C VAL A 79 -2.03 -4.70 -10.37
N VAL A 80 -1.08 -4.22 -9.57
CA VAL A 80 -1.01 -4.53 -8.12
C VAL A 80 -2.21 -3.95 -7.38
N PHE A 81 -2.63 -2.73 -7.68
CA PHE A 81 -3.84 -2.14 -7.08
C PHE A 81 -5.10 -2.90 -7.47
N LEU A 82 -5.21 -3.34 -8.72
CA LEU A 82 -6.36 -4.12 -9.18
C LEU A 82 -6.47 -5.46 -8.42
N ILE A 83 -5.37 -6.21 -8.34
CA ILE A 83 -5.32 -7.49 -7.62
C ILE A 83 -5.61 -7.29 -6.14
N THR A 84 -5.00 -6.27 -5.52
CA THR A 84 -5.22 -5.97 -4.09
C THR A 84 -6.65 -5.52 -3.83
N GLY A 85 -7.24 -4.70 -4.72
CA GLY A 85 -8.62 -4.27 -4.62
C GLY A 85 -9.60 -5.45 -4.65
N ILE A 86 -9.42 -6.36 -5.60
CA ILE A 86 -10.20 -7.60 -5.68
C ILE A 86 -10.03 -8.42 -4.38
N SER A 87 -8.80 -8.57 -3.89
CA SER A 87 -8.50 -9.31 -2.66
C SER A 87 -9.21 -8.70 -1.43
N VAL A 88 -9.17 -7.38 -1.29
CA VAL A 88 -9.87 -6.67 -0.19
C VAL A 88 -11.40 -6.85 -0.29
N ILE A 89 -11.96 -6.78 -1.49
CA ILE A 89 -13.40 -7.00 -1.71
C ILE A 89 -13.79 -8.43 -1.29
N ILE A 90 -13.00 -9.44 -1.68
CA ILE A 90 -13.23 -10.85 -1.31
C ILE A 90 -13.15 -11.02 0.21
N VAL A 91 -12.13 -10.46 0.86
CA VAL A 91 -11.94 -10.53 2.32
C VAL A 91 -13.15 -9.92 3.04
N ARG A 92 -13.64 -8.77 2.59
CA ARG A 92 -14.79 -8.10 3.19
C ARG A 92 -16.11 -8.85 2.94
N LYS A 93 -16.38 -9.26 1.69
CA LYS A 93 -17.64 -9.95 1.34
C LYS A 93 -17.76 -11.32 2.01
N ARG A 94 -16.65 -12.05 2.18
CA ARG A 94 -16.63 -13.38 2.79
C ARG A 94 -16.33 -13.37 4.28
N ASN A 95 -16.25 -12.20 4.90
CA ASN A 95 -15.92 -12.02 6.33
C ASN A 95 -14.64 -12.78 6.76
N LEU A 96 -13.60 -12.70 5.94
CA LEU A 96 -12.33 -13.44 6.13
C LEU A 96 -11.28 -12.61 6.90
N ILE A 97 -11.71 -11.63 7.68
CA ILE A 97 -10.83 -10.68 8.39
C ILE A 97 -9.87 -11.38 9.36
N ASN A 98 -10.32 -12.49 9.99
CA ASN A 98 -9.51 -13.25 10.94
C ASN A 98 -8.42 -14.13 10.29
N LYS A 99 -8.40 -14.25 8.98
CA LYS A 99 -7.39 -15.03 8.26
C LYS A 99 -6.06 -14.29 8.18
N ARG A 100 -4.94 -15.05 8.22
CA ARG A 100 -3.58 -14.50 8.18
C ARG A 100 -3.33 -13.63 6.94
N TYR A 101 -3.84 -14.05 5.77
CA TYR A 101 -3.65 -13.30 4.54
C TYR A 101 -4.35 -11.93 4.55
N ALA A 102 -5.51 -11.79 5.23
CA ALA A 102 -6.17 -10.50 5.36
C ALA A 102 -5.29 -9.50 6.12
N ARG A 103 -4.57 -9.95 7.14
CA ARG A 103 -3.60 -9.13 7.89
C ARG A 103 -2.35 -8.80 7.08
N ALA A 104 -1.96 -9.66 6.14
CA ALA A 104 -0.80 -9.44 5.30
C ALA A 104 -1.03 -8.35 4.23
N ILE A 105 -2.27 -8.12 3.77
CA ILE A 105 -2.59 -7.17 2.71
C ILE A 105 -2.07 -5.74 3.00
N PRO A 106 -2.37 -5.10 4.14
CA PRO A 106 -1.87 -3.75 4.43
C PRO A 106 -0.34 -3.69 4.49
N HIS A 107 0.32 -4.72 5.05
CA HIS A 107 1.77 -4.77 5.14
C HIS A 107 2.42 -4.93 3.76
N PHE A 108 1.85 -5.81 2.92
CA PHE A 108 2.28 -5.96 1.54
C PHE A 108 2.17 -4.64 0.78
N MET A 109 1.04 -3.95 0.90
CA MET A 109 0.84 -2.67 0.22
C MET A 109 1.81 -1.59 0.72
N PHE A 110 2.08 -1.53 2.01
CA PHE A 110 3.08 -0.61 2.56
C PHE A 110 4.47 -0.86 1.97
N LEU A 111 4.93 -2.11 1.96
CA LEU A 111 6.23 -2.49 1.37
C LEU A 111 6.26 -2.23 -0.13
N PHE A 112 5.17 -2.50 -0.83
CA PHE A 112 5.04 -2.23 -2.26
C PHE A 112 5.16 -0.73 -2.56
N PHE A 113 4.51 0.14 -1.79
CA PHE A 113 4.63 1.58 -1.94
C PHE A 113 6.05 2.09 -1.71
N LEU A 114 6.73 1.59 -0.67
CA LEU A 114 8.13 1.95 -0.42
C LEU A 114 9.03 1.54 -1.59
N LEU A 115 8.90 0.30 -2.06
CA LEU A 115 9.69 -0.20 -3.18
C LEU A 115 9.41 0.58 -4.46
N LEU A 116 8.14 0.79 -4.79
CA LEU A 116 7.74 1.52 -5.99
C LEU A 116 8.19 2.99 -5.93
N GLY A 117 8.02 3.66 -4.79
CA GLY A 117 8.50 5.02 -4.58
C GLY A 117 10.00 5.15 -4.79
N THR A 118 10.77 4.18 -4.29
CA THR A 118 12.22 4.13 -4.51
C THR A 118 12.57 3.96 -6.00
N ILE A 119 11.88 3.05 -6.69
CA ILE A 119 12.11 2.80 -8.13
C ILE A 119 11.76 4.04 -8.95
N ILE A 120 10.60 4.66 -8.73
CA ILE A 120 10.17 5.86 -9.46
C ILE A 120 11.16 7.01 -9.21
N THR A 121 11.58 7.21 -7.96
CA THR A 121 12.60 8.24 -7.63
C THR A 121 13.90 7.99 -8.36
N GLY A 122 14.37 6.73 -8.42
CA GLY A 122 15.58 6.38 -9.17
C GLY A 122 15.45 6.63 -10.67
N ILE A 123 14.25 6.36 -11.24
CA ILE A 123 13.96 6.65 -12.65
C ILE A 123 13.91 8.16 -12.91
N ASP A 124 13.28 8.94 -12.03
CA ASP A 124 13.21 10.40 -12.16
C ASP A 124 14.58 11.07 -12.13
N GLN A 125 15.55 10.50 -11.43
CA GLN A 125 16.93 11.00 -11.42
C GLN A 125 17.66 10.88 -12.76
N LEU A 126 17.14 10.12 -13.72
CA LEU A 126 17.67 10.11 -15.09
C LEU A 126 17.52 11.47 -15.80
N VAL A 127 16.51 12.25 -15.43
CA VAL A 127 16.17 13.52 -16.08
C VAL A 127 16.11 14.72 -15.13
N THR A 128 15.96 14.47 -13.82
CA THR A 128 15.84 15.51 -12.78
C THR A 128 16.55 15.08 -11.50
N ASN A 129 16.95 16.05 -10.66
CA ASN A 129 17.46 15.79 -9.30
C ASN A 129 16.30 15.73 -8.28
N ALA A 130 15.10 15.31 -8.69
CA ALA A 130 13.92 15.32 -7.85
C ALA A 130 13.91 14.14 -6.85
N ILE A 131 13.80 14.46 -5.56
CA ILE A 131 13.60 13.50 -4.48
C ILE A 131 12.10 13.38 -4.12
N THR A 132 11.29 14.20 -4.75
CA THR A 132 9.87 14.43 -4.41
C THR A 132 9.02 13.15 -4.34
N PRO A 133 9.08 12.19 -5.30
CA PRO A 133 8.26 10.98 -5.23
C PRO A 133 8.55 10.13 -3.99
N PHE A 134 9.81 10.01 -3.60
CA PHE A 134 10.19 9.26 -2.41
C PHE A 134 9.69 9.94 -1.13
N MET A 135 9.83 11.27 -1.05
CA MET A 135 9.36 12.05 0.09
C MET A 135 7.85 11.92 0.28
N ILE A 136 7.05 11.95 -0.81
CA ILE A 136 5.61 11.75 -0.74
C ILE A 136 5.28 10.39 -0.10
N VAL A 137 5.95 9.33 -0.51
CA VAL A 137 5.70 7.97 0.03
C VAL A 137 6.08 7.84 1.51
N CYS A 138 7.12 8.57 1.96
CA CYS A 138 7.58 8.51 3.36
C CYS A 138 6.67 9.28 4.33
N PHE A 139 5.91 10.28 3.84
CA PHE A 139 5.06 11.13 4.69
C PHE A 139 3.58 10.69 4.73
N PHE A 140 3.17 9.70 3.95
CA PHE A 140 1.81 9.11 3.96
C PHE A 140 1.80 7.71 4.57
#